data_25c4ae4729756f107232ac52e504791f
#
_entry.id   25c4ae4729756f107232ac52e504791f
#
_cell.length_a   1.000
_cell.length_b   1.000
_cell.length_c   1.000
_cell.angle_alpha   90.00
_cell.angle_beta   90.00
_cell.angle_gamma   90.00
#
_symmetry.space_group_name_H-M   'P 1'
#
loop_
_entity.id
_entity.type
_entity.pdbx_description
1 polymer ?
#
loop_
_entity_poly.entity_id
_entity_poly.type
_entity_poly.pdbx_seq_one_letter_code
_entity_poly.pdbx_strand_id
1 'polypeptide(L)'
;MGLGQLSAAPLPRSFFDRPSHEVAPDLLGRVLVHGPVAVRLTEVEAYGGPGEDPAAHTYRGRTPRNAVMFGPPGHLYVYFTYGMHFCANLVCLPEGHGSAVLVRAGEIVAGLDDARARRTPAAGRRARLPDRDLARGPARLAVALGLLREHNGLDAIWEGSPAALRPLTGNLGNPGDPGRSGHGPEHATWLTGQGPQHATWLTGLPHGSAAVLEGRPADPDTIRSGPRTGVSTAKETPWRFWIDGDPTVSPYRAHVPRRRSSAATSVGETPSS
;
A
#
# COMPACT_ATOMS: atom_id res chain seq x y z
N MET A 1 -13.24 28.67 -1.38
CA MET A 1 -13.66 27.36 -0.85
C MET A 1 -12.63 26.98 0.21
N GLY A 2 -13.07 26.87 1.48
CA GLY A 2 -12.17 26.64 2.60
C GLY A 2 -11.48 25.25 2.46
N LEU A 3 -10.17 25.24 2.61
CA LEU A 3 -9.37 24.02 2.72
C LEU A 3 -9.79 23.32 4.02
N GLY A 4 -10.67 22.31 3.90
CA GLY A 4 -11.08 21.47 5.03
C GLY A 4 -9.87 20.90 5.74
N GLN A 5 -9.87 21.05 7.06
CA GLN A 5 -8.85 20.52 7.95
C GLN A 5 -8.78 18.99 7.76
N LEU A 6 -7.59 18.47 7.45
CA LEU A 6 -7.39 17.05 7.22
C LEU A 6 -7.48 16.31 8.55
N SER A 7 -8.39 15.36 8.65
CA SER A 7 -8.52 14.51 9.83
C SER A 7 -7.39 13.50 9.89
N ALA A 8 -6.63 13.51 10.96
CA ALA A 8 -5.66 12.49 11.32
C ALA A 8 -6.30 11.35 12.13
N ALA A 9 -7.61 11.33 12.24
CA ALA A 9 -8.32 10.30 12.96
C ALA A 9 -8.09 8.94 12.30
N PRO A 10 -7.81 7.88 13.06
CA PRO A 10 -7.77 6.52 12.53
C PRO A 10 -9.14 6.11 12.00
N LEU A 11 -9.15 5.36 10.90
CA LEU A 11 -10.37 4.73 10.42
C LEU A 11 -10.82 3.65 11.40
N PRO A 12 -12.11 3.57 11.71
CA PRO A 12 -12.63 2.53 12.59
C PRO A 12 -12.63 1.16 11.89
N ARG A 13 -12.63 0.07 12.66
CA ARG A 13 -12.70 -1.31 12.13
C ARG A 13 -13.93 -1.52 11.25
N SER A 14 -15.06 -0.91 11.59
CA SER A 14 -16.31 -0.95 10.80
C SER A 14 -16.17 -0.40 9.38
N PHE A 15 -15.17 0.45 9.11
CA PHE A 15 -14.85 0.90 7.75
C PHE A 15 -14.47 -0.27 6.85
N PHE A 16 -13.74 -1.26 7.39
CA PHE A 16 -13.25 -2.43 6.67
C PHE A 16 -14.23 -3.62 6.74
N ASP A 17 -15.24 -3.55 7.62
CA ASP A 17 -16.27 -4.60 7.79
C ASP A 17 -17.37 -4.50 6.72
N ARG A 18 -16.92 -4.44 5.45
CA ARG A 18 -17.75 -4.32 4.24
C ARG A 18 -17.08 -5.10 3.10
N PRO A 19 -17.82 -5.42 2.01
CA PRO A 19 -17.24 -6.03 0.81
C PRO A 19 -16.02 -5.22 0.27
N SER A 20 -14.96 -5.93 -0.12
CA SER A 20 -13.70 -5.27 -0.55
C SER A 20 -13.89 -4.31 -1.73
N HIS A 21 -14.83 -4.59 -2.64
CA HIS A 21 -15.11 -3.72 -3.79
C HIS A 21 -15.85 -2.42 -3.42
N GLU A 22 -16.47 -2.36 -2.24
CA GLU A 22 -17.02 -1.14 -1.66
C GLU A 22 -15.96 -0.37 -0.84
N VAL A 23 -15.12 -1.10 -0.10
CA VAL A 23 -14.03 -0.50 0.69
C VAL A 23 -12.96 0.12 -0.22
N ALA A 24 -12.65 -0.52 -1.36
CA ALA A 24 -11.54 -0.12 -2.22
C ALA A 24 -11.64 1.33 -2.74
N PRO A 25 -12.74 1.80 -3.35
CA PRO A 25 -12.83 3.19 -3.77
C PRO A 25 -12.75 4.16 -2.59
N ASP A 26 -13.32 3.82 -1.43
CA ASP A 26 -13.31 4.65 -0.22
C ASP A 26 -11.91 4.76 0.43
N LEU A 27 -10.99 3.85 0.11
CA LEU A 27 -9.58 3.91 0.56
C LEU A 27 -8.74 4.92 -0.21
N LEU A 28 -9.19 5.37 -1.38
CA LEU A 28 -8.45 6.36 -2.16
C LEU A 28 -8.41 7.71 -1.43
N GLY A 29 -7.19 8.28 -1.32
CA GLY A 29 -6.95 9.50 -0.55
C GLY A 29 -6.74 9.28 0.95
N ARG A 30 -7.04 8.08 1.50
CA ARG A 30 -6.70 7.70 2.87
C ARG A 30 -5.20 7.50 3.02
N VAL A 31 -4.71 7.48 4.26
CA VAL A 31 -3.28 7.42 4.55
C VAL A 31 -2.95 6.16 5.32
N LEU A 32 -2.16 5.28 4.71
CA LEU A 32 -1.58 4.12 5.40
C LEU A 32 -0.24 4.49 6.01
N VAL A 33 -0.11 4.26 7.31
CA VAL A 33 1.09 4.56 8.09
C VAL A 33 1.73 3.26 8.58
N HIS A 34 3.06 3.17 8.50
CA HIS A 34 3.84 2.13 9.16
C HIS A 34 5.20 2.71 9.60
N GLY A 35 5.44 2.72 10.91
CA GLY A 35 6.60 3.38 11.49
C GLY A 35 6.67 4.86 11.08
N PRO A 36 7.82 5.36 10.58
CA PRO A 36 7.99 6.77 10.22
C PRO A 36 7.39 7.13 8.85
N VAL A 37 6.93 6.17 8.07
CA VAL A 37 6.47 6.40 6.68
C VAL A 37 4.96 6.38 6.60
N ALA A 38 4.41 7.39 5.92
CA ALA A 38 2.99 7.49 5.60
C ALA A 38 2.79 7.62 4.09
N VAL A 39 1.79 6.90 3.56
CA VAL A 39 1.45 6.84 2.14
C VAL A 39 -0.01 7.19 1.94
N ARG A 40 -0.30 8.27 1.20
CA ARG A 40 -1.64 8.56 0.68
C ARG A 40 -1.94 7.58 -0.46
N LEU A 41 -2.98 6.78 -0.32
CA LEU A 41 -3.34 5.76 -1.30
C LEU A 41 -3.95 6.38 -2.55
N THR A 42 -3.45 6.00 -3.72
CA THR A 42 -3.89 6.52 -5.02
C THR A 42 -4.33 5.42 -5.98
N GLU A 43 -3.99 4.16 -5.67
CA GLU A 43 -4.38 2.98 -6.44
C GLU A 43 -4.52 1.77 -5.52
N VAL A 44 -5.62 1.03 -5.68
CA VAL A 44 -5.94 -0.18 -4.92
C VAL A 44 -6.63 -1.22 -5.81
N GLU A 45 -6.67 -2.49 -5.37
CA GLU A 45 -7.45 -3.55 -6.02
C GLU A 45 -8.26 -4.35 -4.98
N ALA A 46 -9.54 -4.56 -5.27
CA ALA A 46 -10.39 -5.43 -4.46
C ALA A 46 -10.24 -6.91 -4.85
N TYR A 47 -10.32 -7.78 -3.84
CA TYR A 47 -10.31 -9.23 -3.97
C TYR A 47 -11.40 -9.83 -3.09
N GLY A 48 -12.31 -10.59 -3.69
CA GLY A 48 -13.44 -11.22 -3.02
C GLY A 48 -13.07 -12.45 -2.21
N GLY A 49 -14.10 -13.07 -1.64
CA GLY A 49 -13.98 -14.25 -0.79
C GLY A 49 -13.93 -15.59 -1.55
N PRO A 50 -13.98 -16.71 -0.79
CA PRO A 50 -14.00 -18.07 -1.36
C PRO A 50 -15.18 -18.28 -2.30
N GLY A 51 -14.90 -18.87 -3.48
CA GLY A 51 -15.90 -19.14 -4.51
C GLY A 51 -16.41 -17.93 -5.28
N GLU A 52 -16.11 -16.71 -4.83
CA GLU A 52 -16.59 -15.46 -5.42
C GLU A 52 -15.60 -14.92 -6.48
N ASP A 53 -14.33 -14.83 -6.14
CA ASP A 53 -13.31 -14.18 -6.98
C ASP A 53 -12.20 -15.16 -7.37
N PRO A 54 -12.18 -15.69 -8.60
CA PRO A 54 -11.14 -16.62 -9.05
C PRO A 54 -9.72 -16.05 -9.04
N ALA A 55 -9.56 -14.72 -8.96
CA ALA A 55 -8.24 -14.09 -8.86
C ALA A 55 -7.75 -13.96 -7.41
N ALA A 56 -8.61 -14.16 -6.42
CA ALA A 56 -8.26 -14.06 -5.01
C ALA A 56 -7.47 -15.26 -4.50
N HIS A 57 -6.53 -15.03 -3.59
CA HIS A 57 -5.80 -16.08 -2.90
C HIS A 57 -6.71 -17.01 -2.06
N THR A 58 -7.89 -16.52 -1.69
CA THR A 58 -8.89 -17.19 -0.87
C THR A 58 -9.91 -17.97 -1.67
N TYR A 59 -9.91 -17.85 -3.00
CA TYR A 59 -10.92 -18.50 -3.88
C TYR A 59 -11.16 -19.97 -3.55
N ARG A 60 -10.09 -20.74 -3.29
CA ARG A 60 -10.14 -22.17 -2.96
C ARG A 60 -10.26 -22.45 -1.46
N GLY A 61 -10.60 -21.43 -0.66
CA GLY A 61 -10.72 -21.53 0.77
C GLY A 61 -9.44 -21.17 1.55
N ARG A 62 -9.50 -21.42 2.86
CA ARG A 62 -8.44 -21.08 3.82
C ARG A 62 -7.26 -22.03 3.73
N THR A 63 -6.07 -21.47 3.76
CA THR A 63 -4.78 -22.19 3.85
C THR A 63 -3.87 -21.53 4.88
N PRO A 64 -2.79 -22.16 5.37
CA PRO A 64 -1.84 -21.49 6.26
C PRO A 64 -1.26 -20.19 5.67
N ARG A 65 -1.11 -20.12 4.34
CA ARG A 65 -0.56 -18.95 3.66
C ARG A 65 -1.51 -17.74 3.70
N ASN A 66 -2.79 -17.97 3.53
CA ASN A 66 -3.80 -16.89 3.40
C ASN A 66 -4.68 -16.75 4.66
N ALA A 67 -4.32 -17.45 5.75
CA ALA A 67 -5.14 -17.50 6.97
C ALA A 67 -5.47 -16.12 7.53
N VAL A 68 -4.57 -15.13 7.40
CA VAL A 68 -4.78 -13.75 7.85
C VAL A 68 -5.93 -13.08 7.12
N MET A 69 -6.19 -13.41 5.84
CA MET A 69 -7.34 -12.86 5.10
C MET A 69 -8.68 -13.26 5.68
N PHE A 70 -8.73 -14.33 6.50
CA PHE A 70 -9.92 -14.79 7.21
C PHE A 70 -9.98 -14.28 8.65
N GLY A 71 -9.05 -13.42 9.06
CA GLY A 71 -9.03 -12.76 10.36
C GLY A 71 -9.89 -11.51 10.40
N PRO A 72 -9.79 -10.74 11.50
CA PRO A 72 -10.57 -9.52 11.69
C PRO A 72 -10.31 -8.47 10.60
N PRO A 73 -11.33 -7.68 10.20
CA PRO A 73 -11.16 -6.60 9.22
C PRO A 73 -10.17 -5.53 9.72
N GLY A 74 -9.44 -4.91 8.78
CA GLY A 74 -8.44 -3.89 9.08
C GLY A 74 -7.04 -4.43 9.37
N HIS A 75 -6.85 -5.77 9.44
CA HIS A 75 -5.52 -6.36 9.58
C HIS A 75 -4.76 -6.33 8.25
N LEU A 76 -3.42 -6.22 8.31
CA LEU A 76 -2.56 -6.33 7.15
C LEU A 76 -2.32 -7.81 6.79
N TYR A 77 -2.69 -8.21 5.58
CA TYR A 77 -2.23 -9.45 4.98
C TYR A 77 -1.02 -9.16 4.10
N VAL A 78 0.17 -9.48 4.62
CA VAL A 78 1.45 -9.28 3.92
C VAL A 78 1.94 -10.61 3.39
N TYR A 79 2.13 -10.70 2.07
CA TYR A 79 2.56 -11.94 1.44
C TYR A 79 3.75 -11.74 0.51
N PHE A 80 4.56 -12.82 0.40
CA PHE A 80 5.72 -12.85 -0.48
C PHE A 80 5.31 -13.34 -1.86
N THR A 81 5.69 -12.60 -2.90
CA THR A 81 5.32 -12.90 -4.28
C THR A 81 6.54 -12.98 -5.19
N TYR A 82 6.48 -13.87 -6.18
CA TYR A 82 7.54 -14.13 -7.17
C TYR A 82 8.94 -14.41 -6.59
N GLY A 83 9.03 -14.82 -5.33
CA GLY A 83 10.32 -15.07 -4.67
C GLY A 83 11.17 -13.82 -4.42
N MET A 84 10.62 -12.61 -4.57
CA MET A 84 11.41 -11.37 -4.53
C MET A 84 10.77 -10.21 -3.77
N HIS A 85 9.44 -10.17 -3.63
CA HIS A 85 8.75 -8.98 -3.17
C HIS A 85 7.64 -9.28 -2.17
N PHE A 86 7.41 -8.35 -1.26
CA PHE A 86 6.21 -8.32 -0.42
C PHE A 86 5.14 -7.43 -1.06
N CYS A 87 3.88 -7.81 -0.84
CA CYS A 87 2.70 -7.00 -1.12
C CYS A 87 1.82 -6.99 0.12
N ALA A 88 1.04 -5.93 0.32
CA ALA A 88 0.18 -5.77 1.47
C ALA A 88 -1.28 -5.54 1.06
N ASN A 89 -2.19 -6.15 1.81
CA ASN A 89 -3.63 -5.99 1.69
C ASN A 89 -4.21 -5.59 3.04
N LEU A 90 -5.35 -4.91 3.01
CA LEU A 90 -6.19 -4.65 4.18
C LEU A 90 -7.37 -5.62 4.14
N VAL A 91 -7.49 -6.44 5.17
CA VAL A 91 -8.56 -7.46 5.30
C VAL A 91 -9.91 -6.77 5.40
N CYS A 92 -10.90 -7.30 4.70
CA CYS A 92 -12.27 -6.80 4.64
C CYS A 92 -13.27 -7.89 5.05
N LEU A 93 -14.51 -7.50 5.36
CA LEU A 93 -15.59 -8.34 5.87
C LEU A 93 -15.30 -8.91 7.27
N PRO A 94 -16.33 -9.41 7.97
CA PRO A 94 -16.15 -10.05 9.27
C PRO A 94 -15.18 -11.23 9.21
N GLU A 95 -14.66 -11.62 10.36
CA GLU A 95 -13.80 -12.79 10.48
C GLU A 95 -14.44 -14.04 9.83
N GLY A 96 -13.65 -14.80 9.10
CA GLY A 96 -14.10 -16.01 8.40
C GLY A 96 -14.41 -15.83 6.91
N HIS A 97 -14.48 -14.59 6.37
CA HIS A 97 -14.92 -14.34 4.99
C HIS A 97 -13.82 -14.34 3.93
N GLY A 98 -12.60 -13.96 4.29
CA GLY A 98 -11.43 -14.09 3.39
C GLY A 98 -11.37 -13.08 2.24
N SER A 99 -11.85 -11.84 2.44
CA SER A 99 -11.82 -10.75 1.46
C SER A 99 -10.79 -9.69 1.84
N ALA A 100 -10.20 -8.96 0.87
CA ALA A 100 -9.23 -7.92 1.16
C ALA A 100 -9.06 -6.91 0.01
N VAL A 101 -8.47 -5.74 0.33
CA VAL A 101 -8.04 -4.74 -0.64
C VAL A 101 -6.52 -4.69 -0.70
N LEU A 102 -5.94 -4.96 -1.87
CA LEU A 102 -4.51 -4.78 -2.15
C LEU A 102 -4.19 -3.30 -2.28
N VAL A 103 -3.25 -2.80 -1.47
CA VAL A 103 -2.71 -1.44 -1.63
C VAL A 103 -1.62 -1.47 -2.71
N ARG A 104 -1.83 -0.68 -3.78
CA ARG A 104 -0.98 -0.78 -4.98
C ARG A 104 -0.02 0.38 -5.15
N ALA A 105 -0.51 1.59 -5.01
CA ALA A 105 0.32 2.77 -5.19
C ALA A 105 -0.16 3.93 -4.31
N GLY A 106 0.75 4.87 -4.09
CA GLY A 106 0.46 6.08 -3.35
C GLY A 106 1.62 7.06 -3.33
N GLU A 107 1.34 8.21 -2.78
CA GLU A 107 2.28 9.29 -2.55
C GLU A 107 2.86 9.19 -1.14
N ILE A 108 4.18 9.29 -1.01
CA ILE A 108 4.83 9.38 0.29
C ILE A 108 4.57 10.79 0.85
N VAL A 109 3.83 10.84 1.94
CA VAL A 109 3.39 12.11 2.56
C VAL A 109 4.10 12.41 3.88
N ALA A 110 4.76 11.40 4.45
CA ALA A 110 5.69 11.55 5.58
C ALA A 110 6.78 10.48 5.51
N GLY A 111 7.93 10.72 6.15
CA GLY A 111 9.06 9.78 6.19
C GLY A 111 9.74 9.60 4.82
N LEU A 112 9.83 10.67 4.03
CA LEU A 112 10.36 10.63 2.66
C LEU A 112 11.79 10.10 2.60
N ASP A 113 12.65 10.50 3.55
CA ASP A 113 14.05 10.06 3.58
C ASP A 113 14.17 8.58 3.97
N ASP A 114 13.33 8.09 4.89
CA ASP A 114 13.23 6.65 5.21
C ASP A 114 12.78 5.84 4.00
N ALA A 115 11.73 6.31 3.30
CA ALA A 115 11.24 5.66 2.08
C ALA A 115 12.32 5.63 0.98
N ARG A 116 13.08 6.72 0.80
CA ARG A 116 14.20 6.79 -0.14
C ARG A 116 15.32 5.82 0.24
N ALA A 117 15.72 5.79 1.52
CA ALA A 117 16.74 4.89 2.02
C ALA A 117 16.37 3.42 1.74
N ARG A 118 15.14 3.02 2.05
CA ARG A 118 14.63 1.66 1.79
C ARG A 118 14.53 1.33 0.29
N ARG A 119 14.28 2.32 -0.56
CA ARG A 119 14.10 2.17 -2.01
C ARG A 119 15.40 2.27 -2.80
N THR A 120 16.49 2.74 -2.20
CA THR A 120 17.80 2.87 -2.84
C THR A 120 18.59 1.57 -2.65
N PRO A 121 19.06 0.90 -3.72
CA PRO A 121 19.91 -0.27 -3.59
C PRO A 121 21.26 0.08 -2.92
N ALA A 122 21.76 -0.80 -2.07
CA ALA A 122 23.01 -0.61 -1.34
C ALA A 122 24.27 -0.54 -2.27
N ALA A 123 24.18 -1.01 -3.50
CA ALA A 123 25.26 -1.01 -4.48
C ALA A 123 24.94 -0.14 -5.69
N GLY A 124 25.71 0.94 -5.88
CA GLY A 124 25.85 1.63 -7.15
C GLY A 124 25.08 2.93 -7.33
N ARG A 125 25.71 3.86 -8.05
CA ARG A 125 25.17 5.15 -8.51
C ARG A 125 24.00 4.94 -9.49
N ARG A 126 22.80 4.60 -9.00
CA ARG A 126 21.58 4.78 -9.80
C ARG A 126 21.12 6.22 -9.64
N ALA A 127 20.62 6.81 -10.72
CA ALA A 127 19.95 8.09 -10.69
C ALA A 127 18.89 8.09 -9.57
N ARG A 128 18.82 9.18 -8.82
CA ARG A 128 17.81 9.35 -7.74
C ARG A 128 16.43 9.08 -8.30
N LEU A 129 15.72 8.14 -7.71
CA LEU A 129 14.33 7.84 -8.08
C LEU A 129 13.47 9.09 -7.82
N PRO A 130 12.62 9.50 -8.78
CA PRO A 130 11.61 10.53 -8.52
C PRO A 130 10.72 10.11 -7.34
N ASP A 131 10.33 11.05 -6.49
CA ASP A 131 9.54 10.77 -5.29
C ASP A 131 8.21 10.09 -5.62
N ARG A 132 7.57 10.48 -6.73
CA ARG A 132 6.36 9.83 -7.26
C ARG A 132 6.51 8.34 -7.55
N ASP A 133 7.73 7.83 -7.73
CA ASP A 133 8.01 6.42 -8.06
C ASP A 133 8.39 5.59 -6.83
N LEU A 134 8.51 6.20 -5.65
CA LEU A 134 8.91 5.50 -4.42
C LEU A 134 7.89 4.43 -4.01
N ALA A 135 6.59 4.73 -4.09
CA ALA A 135 5.50 3.81 -3.76
C ALA A 135 4.59 3.49 -4.97
N ARG A 136 5.09 3.62 -6.21
CA ARG A 136 4.33 3.41 -7.44
C ARG A 136 4.33 1.94 -7.85
N GLY A 137 3.42 1.15 -7.31
CA GLY A 137 3.27 -0.30 -7.49
C GLY A 137 3.37 -1.07 -6.17
N PRO A 138 2.68 -2.23 -6.02
CA PRO A 138 2.44 -2.87 -4.72
C PRO A 138 3.73 -3.30 -4.01
N ALA A 139 4.70 -3.84 -4.74
CA ALA A 139 5.99 -4.20 -4.17
C ALA A 139 6.80 -2.96 -3.74
N ARG A 140 6.75 -1.88 -4.51
CA ARG A 140 7.44 -0.64 -4.19
C ARG A 140 6.84 0.03 -2.96
N LEU A 141 5.51 0.03 -2.85
CA LEU A 141 4.78 0.55 -1.70
C LEU A 141 5.14 -0.24 -0.44
N ALA A 142 5.14 -1.57 -0.49
CA ALA A 142 5.53 -2.40 0.66
C ALA A 142 6.98 -2.11 1.10
N VAL A 143 7.93 -1.97 0.16
CA VAL A 143 9.32 -1.61 0.47
C VAL A 143 9.42 -0.20 1.08
N ALA A 144 8.71 0.79 0.52
CA ALA A 144 8.73 2.16 1.04
C ALA A 144 8.21 2.22 2.48
N LEU A 145 7.12 1.52 2.79
CA LEU A 145 6.59 1.37 4.15
C LEU A 145 7.47 0.49 5.06
N GLY A 146 8.40 -0.32 4.51
CA GLY A 146 9.19 -1.28 5.27
C GLY A 146 8.37 -2.48 5.74
N LEU A 147 7.35 -2.86 4.98
CA LEU A 147 6.53 -4.04 5.29
C LEU A 147 7.23 -5.32 4.87
N LEU A 148 7.39 -6.24 5.82
CA LEU A 148 8.05 -7.51 5.67
C LEU A 148 7.12 -8.64 6.17
N ARG A 149 7.62 -9.89 6.20
CA ARG A 149 6.87 -11.08 6.62
C ARG A 149 6.31 -10.98 8.05
N GLU A 150 7.07 -10.40 8.97
CA GLU A 150 6.71 -10.22 10.38
C GLU A 150 5.50 -9.31 10.59
N HIS A 151 5.16 -8.47 9.60
CA HIS A 151 3.98 -7.58 9.63
C HIS A 151 2.71 -8.25 9.10
N ASN A 152 2.79 -9.55 8.71
CA ASN A 152 1.61 -10.31 8.31
C ASN A 152 0.72 -10.60 9.53
N GLY A 153 -0.50 -10.07 9.53
CA GLY A 153 -1.43 -10.12 10.66
C GLY A 153 -1.37 -8.90 11.58
N LEU A 154 -0.54 -7.89 11.26
CA LEU A 154 -0.50 -6.63 12.02
C LEU A 154 -1.84 -5.91 11.91
N ASP A 155 -2.39 -5.49 13.05
CA ASP A 155 -3.59 -4.67 13.11
C ASP A 155 -3.27 -3.24 12.64
N ALA A 156 -3.96 -2.76 11.61
CA ALA A 156 -3.85 -1.40 11.09
C ALA A 156 -4.99 -0.49 11.60
N ILE A 157 -5.71 -0.92 12.63
CA ILE A 157 -6.70 -0.10 13.34
C ILE A 157 -6.07 0.43 14.61
N TRP A 158 -5.93 1.74 14.65
CA TRP A 158 -5.41 2.42 15.84
C TRP A 158 -6.57 2.79 16.76
N GLU A 159 -6.73 2.09 17.87
CA GLU A 159 -7.75 2.38 18.89
C GLU A 159 -7.27 3.38 19.96
N GLY A 160 -6.02 3.83 19.87
CA GLY A 160 -5.47 4.85 20.76
C GLY A 160 -6.09 6.23 20.51
N SER A 161 -6.14 7.07 21.56
CA SER A 161 -6.63 8.45 21.43
C SER A 161 -5.85 9.19 20.34
N PRO A 162 -6.51 9.95 19.46
CA PRO A 162 -5.84 10.88 18.55
C PRO A 162 -4.86 11.84 19.23
N ALA A 163 -5.08 12.12 20.54
CA ALA A 163 -4.16 12.88 21.38
C ALA A 163 -2.84 12.13 21.67
N ALA A 164 -2.78 10.81 21.49
CA ALA A 164 -1.54 10.04 21.58
C ALA A 164 -0.66 10.19 20.33
N LEU A 165 -1.26 10.60 19.20
CA LEU A 165 -0.54 11.05 17.99
C LEU A 165 -0.04 12.49 18.22
N ARG A 166 0.72 12.70 19.31
CA ARG A 166 1.23 14.03 19.63
C ARG A 166 2.17 14.53 18.54
N PRO A 167 2.10 15.84 18.19
CA PRO A 167 3.21 16.49 17.52
C PRO A 167 4.46 16.26 18.37
N LEU A 168 5.52 15.70 17.81
CA LEU A 168 6.83 15.77 18.46
C LEU A 168 7.21 17.26 18.48
N THR A 169 6.92 17.92 19.60
CA THR A 169 7.55 19.19 19.96
C THR A 169 9.00 18.91 20.39
N GLY A 170 9.76 18.25 19.52
CA GLY A 170 11.20 18.20 19.58
C GLY A 170 11.73 19.52 19.07
N ASN A 171 12.53 20.18 19.90
CA ASN A 171 13.24 21.41 19.63
C ASN A 171 13.74 21.48 18.19
N LEU A 172 12.92 22.07 17.30
CA LEU A 172 13.35 22.45 15.95
C LEU A 172 14.39 23.52 16.17
N GLY A 173 15.66 23.13 16.01
CA GLY A 173 16.80 24.02 16.17
C GLY A 173 16.52 25.39 15.53
N ASN A 174 16.94 26.42 16.28
CA ASN A 174 16.84 27.82 15.94
C ASN A 174 17.05 28.03 14.42
N PRO A 175 16.19 28.81 13.70
CA PRO A 175 16.32 29.03 12.26
C PRO A 175 17.63 29.72 11.80
N GLY A 176 18.58 29.87 12.70
CA GLY A 176 19.92 30.46 12.48
C GLY A 176 21.08 29.49 12.44
N ASP A 177 20.89 28.15 12.41
CA ASP A 177 21.99 27.22 12.30
C ASP A 177 22.41 27.03 10.83
N PRO A 178 23.58 27.53 10.38
CA PRO A 178 24.01 27.52 8.98
C PRO A 178 24.45 26.13 8.47
N GLY A 179 24.31 25.06 9.26
CA GLY A 179 24.77 23.70 8.94
C GLY A 179 23.74 22.77 8.32
N ARG A 180 22.47 23.18 8.15
CA ARG A 180 21.43 22.36 7.58
C ARG A 180 20.93 22.94 6.26
N SER A 181 21.53 22.49 5.16
CA SER A 181 20.97 22.72 3.81
C SER A 181 19.56 22.12 3.74
N GLY A 182 18.55 23.02 3.85
CA GLY A 182 17.17 22.66 3.83
C GLY A 182 16.73 22.22 2.44
N HIS A 183 16.42 20.95 2.32
CA HIS A 183 15.46 20.46 1.33
C HIS A 183 14.29 19.91 2.13
N GLY A 184 13.44 20.80 2.61
CA GLY A 184 12.15 20.47 3.17
C GLY A 184 11.27 19.89 2.06
N PRO A 185 10.43 18.85 2.36
CA PRO A 185 9.55 18.29 1.36
C PRO A 185 8.42 19.25 1.04
N GLU A 186 8.51 19.93 -0.09
CA GLU A 186 7.40 20.76 -0.62
C GLU A 186 6.12 19.94 -0.88
N HIS A 187 6.21 18.60 -0.81
CA HIS A 187 5.13 17.67 -1.13
C HIS A 187 4.22 17.30 0.04
N ALA A 188 4.54 17.70 1.27
CA ALA A 188 3.68 17.44 2.43
C ALA A 188 2.62 18.53 2.68
N THR A 189 2.53 19.53 1.82
CA THR A 189 1.66 20.69 2.01
C THR A 189 0.17 20.37 2.00
N TRP A 190 -0.25 19.29 1.35
CA TRP A 190 -1.67 18.92 1.31
C TRP A 190 -2.20 18.28 2.60
N LEU A 191 -1.34 17.67 3.44
CA LEU A 191 -1.75 17.17 4.76
C LEU A 191 -2.11 18.28 5.74
N THR A 192 -1.69 19.51 5.47
CA THR A 192 -1.59 20.49 6.55
C THR A 192 -2.04 21.88 6.23
N GLY A 193 -2.09 22.24 4.96
CA GLY A 193 -2.30 23.66 4.62
C GLY A 193 -1.23 24.61 5.17
N GLN A 194 -0.24 24.12 5.92
CA GLN A 194 0.87 24.92 6.47
C GLN A 194 2.10 24.01 6.64
N GLY A 195 3.08 24.08 5.76
CA GLY A 195 4.47 23.64 5.83
C GLY A 195 4.91 22.48 6.73
N PRO A 196 6.21 22.28 6.97
CA PRO A 196 6.84 21.08 7.52
C PRO A 196 6.47 20.69 8.97
N GLN A 197 5.58 21.42 9.64
CA GLN A 197 5.21 21.18 11.06
C GLN A 197 4.35 19.91 11.26
N HIS A 198 3.85 19.28 10.22
CA HIS A 198 2.85 18.23 10.30
C HIS A 198 3.36 16.79 10.08
N ALA A 199 4.58 16.62 9.62
CA ALA A 199 5.22 15.30 9.59
C ALA A 199 5.50 14.72 10.99
N THR A 200 5.37 15.54 12.02
CA THR A 200 5.77 15.19 13.40
C THR A 200 4.73 14.38 14.18
N TRP A 201 3.44 14.45 13.84
CA TRP A 201 2.41 13.71 14.57
C TRP A 201 2.29 12.22 14.13
N LEU A 202 2.79 11.86 12.95
CA LEU A 202 2.83 10.47 12.49
C LEU A 202 3.87 9.63 13.25
N THR A 203 4.83 10.27 13.92
CA THR A 203 5.88 9.57 14.68
C THR A 203 5.44 9.11 16.08
N GLY A 204 4.22 9.45 16.50
CA GLY A 204 3.64 9.00 17.78
C GLY A 204 3.14 7.56 17.80
N LEU A 205 3.09 6.88 16.64
CA LEU A 205 2.76 5.44 16.61
C LEU A 205 3.91 4.64 17.25
N PRO A 206 3.61 3.65 18.11
CA PRO A 206 4.63 2.75 18.63
C PRO A 206 5.42 2.10 17.48
N HIS A 207 6.70 1.85 17.73
CA HIS A 207 7.56 1.19 16.74
C HIS A 207 6.94 -0.14 16.30
N GLY A 208 6.81 -0.36 14.97
CA GLY A 208 6.21 -1.58 14.43
C GLY A 208 4.68 -1.56 14.34
N SER A 209 4.02 -0.45 14.69
CA SER A 209 2.57 -0.30 14.54
C SER A 209 2.20 0.21 13.15
N ALA A 210 0.99 -0.14 12.71
CA ALA A 210 0.37 0.41 11.50
C ALA A 210 -0.93 1.13 11.84
N ALA A 211 -1.34 2.06 11.00
CA ALA A 211 -2.65 2.70 11.06
C ALA A 211 -3.13 3.11 9.68
N VAL A 212 -4.45 3.05 9.46
CA VAL A 212 -5.07 3.73 8.33
C VAL A 212 -5.82 4.94 8.86
N LEU A 213 -5.45 6.11 8.37
CA LEU A 213 -6.00 7.39 8.81
C LEU A 213 -7.01 7.92 7.77
N GLU A 214 -7.96 8.73 8.24
CA GLU A 214 -8.97 9.34 7.38
C GLU A 214 -8.37 10.13 6.23
N GLY A 215 -7.25 10.81 6.45
CA GLY A 215 -6.61 11.61 5.42
C GLY A 215 -7.59 12.57 4.74
N ARG A 216 -7.51 12.66 3.42
CA ARG A 216 -8.48 13.36 2.58
C ARG A 216 -9.04 12.36 1.56
N PRO A 217 -10.29 11.92 1.69
CA PRO A 217 -10.92 11.07 0.70
C PRO A 217 -10.77 11.66 -0.70
N ALA A 218 -10.56 10.81 -1.69
CA ALA A 218 -10.55 11.26 -3.08
C ALA A 218 -11.93 11.80 -3.45
N ASP A 219 -11.94 12.83 -4.32
CA ASP A 219 -13.18 13.30 -4.91
C ASP A 219 -13.79 12.17 -5.74
N PRO A 220 -15.05 11.76 -5.50
CA PRO A 220 -15.71 10.69 -6.24
C PRO A 220 -15.66 10.87 -7.77
N ASP A 221 -15.69 12.10 -8.25
CA ASP A 221 -15.61 12.41 -9.68
C ASP A 221 -14.23 12.13 -10.29
N THR A 222 -13.19 12.00 -9.47
CA THR A 222 -11.84 11.62 -9.89
C THR A 222 -11.56 10.14 -9.80
N ILE A 223 -12.45 9.35 -9.19
CA ILE A 223 -12.25 7.91 -9.03
C ILE A 223 -12.57 7.20 -10.35
N ARG A 224 -11.68 6.34 -10.79
CA ARG A 224 -11.86 5.44 -11.94
C ARG A 224 -11.75 4.00 -11.51
N SER A 225 -12.40 3.12 -12.25
CA SER A 225 -12.31 1.67 -12.07
C SER A 225 -12.00 0.97 -13.39
N GLY A 226 -11.42 -0.22 -13.29
CA GLY A 226 -11.08 -1.04 -14.45
C GLY A 226 -10.44 -2.37 -14.09
N PRO A 227 -9.92 -3.10 -15.08
CA PRO A 227 -9.29 -4.40 -14.88
C PRO A 227 -8.13 -4.37 -13.89
N ARG A 228 -8.02 -5.45 -13.09
CA ARG A 228 -6.90 -5.66 -12.17
C ARG A 228 -5.61 -6.01 -12.90
N THR A 229 -4.48 -5.57 -12.35
CA THR A 229 -3.17 -5.73 -12.97
C THR A 229 -2.61 -7.14 -12.75
N GLY A 230 -2.21 -7.81 -13.84
CA GLY A 230 -1.46 -9.06 -13.78
C GLY A 230 -2.25 -10.30 -13.35
N VAL A 231 -3.57 -10.22 -13.19
CA VAL A 231 -4.42 -11.37 -12.86
C VAL A 231 -4.64 -12.25 -14.09
N SER A 232 -4.58 -13.58 -13.90
CA SER A 232 -4.79 -14.57 -14.97
C SER A 232 -6.26 -14.98 -15.15
N THR A 233 -7.08 -14.77 -14.13
CA THR A 233 -8.51 -15.09 -14.06
C THR A 233 -9.31 -13.84 -13.69
N ALA A 234 -10.62 -13.84 -13.92
CA ALA A 234 -11.49 -12.70 -13.64
C ALA A 234 -10.92 -11.36 -14.18
N LYS A 235 -10.34 -11.39 -15.39
CA LYS A 235 -9.59 -10.29 -16.00
C LYS A 235 -10.43 -9.06 -16.25
N GLU A 236 -11.71 -9.26 -16.57
CA GLU A 236 -12.64 -8.19 -16.93
C GLU A 236 -13.34 -7.57 -15.72
N THR A 237 -13.14 -8.13 -14.52
CA THR A 237 -13.74 -7.58 -13.30
C THR A 237 -13.12 -6.23 -13.00
N PRO A 238 -13.91 -5.12 -12.92
CA PRO A 238 -13.40 -3.76 -12.80
C PRO A 238 -13.06 -3.40 -11.35
N TRP A 239 -12.32 -4.25 -10.67
CA TRP A 239 -12.01 -4.12 -9.24
C TRP A 239 -10.63 -3.54 -8.94
N ARG A 240 -10.02 -2.87 -9.91
CA ARG A 240 -8.92 -1.93 -9.72
C ARG A 240 -9.47 -0.51 -9.71
N PHE A 241 -9.13 0.25 -8.67
CA PHE A 241 -9.60 1.62 -8.48
C PHE A 241 -8.39 2.55 -8.35
N TRP A 242 -8.49 3.76 -8.92
CA TRP A 242 -7.42 4.75 -8.86
C TRP A 242 -7.95 6.18 -8.97
N ILE A 243 -7.12 7.14 -8.52
CA ILE A 243 -7.38 8.58 -8.70
C ILE A 243 -6.89 8.98 -10.10
N ASP A 244 -7.79 9.46 -10.94
CA ASP A 244 -7.47 9.87 -12.31
C ASP A 244 -6.47 11.04 -12.32
N GLY A 245 -5.49 10.97 -13.24
CA GLY A 245 -4.45 11.98 -13.36
C GLY A 245 -3.39 12.02 -12.25
N ASP A 246 -3.51 11.23 -11.17
CA ASP A 246 -2.52 11.22 -10.12
C ASP A 246 -1.19 10.58 -10.61
N PRO A 247 -0.04 11.29 -10.50
CA PRO A 247 1.24 10.84 -11.05
C PRO A 247 1.82 9.59 -10.35
N THR A 248 1.30 9.23 -9.17
CA THR A 248 1.74 8.05 -8.42
C THR A 248 1.00 6.77 -8.81
N VAL A 249 -0.09 6.86 -9.58
CA VAL A 249 -0.82 5.70 -10.11
C VAL A 249 0.10 4.85 -11.01
N SER A 250 0.11 3.54 -10.77
CA SER A 250 0.99 2.64 -11.52
C SER A 250 0.46 2.37 -12.94
N PRO A 251 1.35 2.15 -13.94
CA PRO A 251 0.89 1.77 -15.27
C PRO A 251 0.14 0.44 -15.24
N TYR A 252 -1.00 0.37 -15.95
CA TYR A 252 -1.71 -0.90 -16.14
C TYR A 252 -0.84 -1.90 -16.89
N ARG A 253 -0.82 -3.15 -16.43
CA ARG A 253 -0.15 -4.26 -17.10
C ARG A 253 -1.07 -5.48 -17.10
N ALA A 254 -1.51 -5.88 -18.28
CA ALA A 254 -2.23 -7.13 -18.48
C ALA A 254 -1.34 -8.34 -18.13
N HIS A 255 -1.96 -9.44 -17.70
CA HIS A 255 -1.25 -10.71 -17.52
C HIS A 255 -0.74 -11.25 -18.86
N VAL A 256 0.56 -11.54 -18.93
CA VAL A 256 1.18 -12.23 -20.04
C VAL A 256 1.47 -13.68 -19.63
N PRO A 257 0.85 -14.68 -20.29
CA PRO A 257 1.14 -16.09 -20.00
C PRO A 257 2.63 -16.39 -20.21
N ARG A 258 3.28 -17.07 -19.25
CA ARG A 258 4.62 -17.57 -19.47
C ARG A 258 4.59 -18.62 -20.58
N ARG A 259 5.36 -18.41 -21.66
CA ARG A 259 5.62 -19.48 -22.65
C ARG A 259 6.26 -20.65 -21.89
N ARG A 260 5.61 -21.82 -21.91
CA ARG A 260 6.28 -23.07 -21.51
C ARG A 260 7.40 -23.28 -22.55
N SER A 261 8.66 -23.31 -22.12
CA SER A 261 9.74 -23.84 -22.94
C SER A 261 9.44 -25.33 -23.13
N SER A 262 9.08 -25.71 -24.34
CA SER A 262 9.07 -27.12 -24.75
C SER A 262 10.53 -27.59 -24.70
N ALA A 263 10.92 -28.27 -23.62
CA ALA A 263 12.13 -29.08 -23.63
C ALA A 263 11.90 -30.17 -24.68
N ALA A 264 12.58 -30.05 -25.80
CA ALA A 264 12.62 -31.08 -26.81
C ALA A 264 13.26 -32.32 -26.18
N THR A 265 12.45 -33.34 -25.95
CA THR A 265 12.94 -34.68 -25.62
C THR A 265 13.49 -35.26 -26.92
N SER A 266 14.78 -35.09 -27.17
CA SER A 266 15.50 -35.82 -28.20
C SER A 266 15.67 -37.26 -27.65
N VAL A 267 14.77 -38.13 -28.06
CA VAL A 267 14.97 -39.58 -27.91
C VAL A 267 16.06 -39.96 -28.92
N GLY A 268 17.27 -40.22 -28.43
CA GLY A 268 18.33 -40.79 -29.24
C GLY A 268 17.98 -42.22 -29.61
N GLU A 269 17.69 -42.46 -30.88
CA GLU A 269 17.74 -43.80 -31.46
C GLU A 269 19.20 -44.27 -31.49
N THR A 270 19.50 -45.33 -30.76
CA THR A 270 20.73 -46.11 -30.93
C THR A 270 20.53 -47.05 -32.10
N PRO A 271 21.43 -47.10 -33.10
CA PRO A 271 21.37 -48.11 -34.15
C PRO A 271 21.94 -49.41 -33.61
N SER A 272 21.17 -50.48 -33.74
CA SER A 272 21.63 -51.85 -33.56
C SER A 272 22.55 -52.26 -34.72
N SER A 273 23.69 -52.80 -34.35
CA SER A 273 24.54 -53.64 -35.24
C SER A 273 24.42 -55.08 -34.81
#